data_1ea60cfb50564a4e72f3fb220911b715
#
_entry.id   1ea60cfb50564a4e72f3fb220911b715
#
_cell.length_a   1.000
_cell.length_b   1.000
_cell.length_c   1.000
_cell.angle_alpha   90.00
_cell.angle_beta   90.00
_cell.angle_gamma   90.00
#
_symmetry.space_group_name_H-M   'P 1'
#
loop_
_entity.id
_entity.type
_entity.pdbx_description
1 polymer ?
#
loop_
_entity_poly.entity_id
_entity_poly.type
_entity_poly.pdbx_seq_one_letter_code
_entity_poly.pdbx_strand_id
1 'polypeptide(L)'
;MPAYLIANVRVKDAAKFEEYRALVPAVIAAHGGRYLVRGGAMTPKEGTPPHRVVILEFPTMDAAQQFYDSDDYAPLLKLRLEAADSDVTLVDGVAPPA
;
A
#
# COMPACT_ATOMS: atom_id res chain seq x y z
N MET A 1 -4.24 13.01 -12.83
CA MET A 1 -3.56 13.24 -11.54
C MET A 1 -3.24 11.90 -10.89
N PRO A 2 -2.03 11.70 -10.43
CA PRO A 2 -1.72 10.46 -9.70
C PRO A 2 -2.47 10.42 -8.38
N ALA A 3 -2.62 9.21 -7.85
CA ALA A 3 -3.13 8.99 -6.51
C ALA A 3 -2.21 8.03 -5.79
N TYR A 4 -2.24 8.10 -4.46
CA TYR A 4 -1.34 7.32 -3.62
C TYR A 4 -2.13 6.48 -2.64
N LEU A 5 -1.64 5.27 -2.40
CA LEU A 5 -2.05 4.47 -1.26
C LEU A 5 -0.94 4.61 -0.22
N ILE A 6 -1.32 5.09 0.96
CA ILE A 6 -0.38 5.25 2.07
C ILE A 6 -0.80 4.31 3.18
N ALA A 7 0.11 3.44 3.60
CA ALA A 7 -0.15 2.46 4.64
C ALA A 7 0.89 2.52 5.75
N ASN A 8 0.42 2.46 6.99
CA ASN A 8 1.24 2.17 8.15
C ASN A 8 0.87 0.75 8.60
N VAL A 9 1.83 -0.17 8.57
CA VAL A 9 1.57 -1.61 8.75
C VAL A 9 2.26 -2.11 10.01
N ARG A 10 1.48 -2.73 10.90
CA ARG A 10 1.97 -3.39 12.11
C ARG A 10 1.85 -4.90 11.92
N VAL A 11 2.95 -5.56 11.64
CA VAL A 11 2.96 -7.01 11.35
C VAL A 11 2.73 -7.80 12.64
N LYS A 12 1.76 -8.72 12.62
CA LYS A 12 1.43 -9.65 13.71
C LYS A 12 1.93 -11.06 13.42
N ASP A 13 1.85 -11.49 12.17
CA ASP A 13 2.27 -12.80 11.71
C ASP A 13 3.24 -12.64 10.55
N ALA A 14 4.53 -12.78 10.85
CA ALA A 14 5.58 -12.54 9.88
C ALA A 14 5.52 -13.49 8.70
N ALA A 15 5.18 -14.76 8.91
CA ALA A 15 5.12 -15.76 7.85
C ALA A 15 4.01 -15.45 6.85
N LYS A 16 2.82 -15.10 7.35
CA LYS A 16 1.70 -14.69 6.49
C LYS A 16 2.00 -13.38 5.75
N PHE A 17 2.67 -12.45 6.42
CA PHE A 17 3.01 -11.18 5.80
C PHE A 17 4.02 -11.36 4.67
N GLU A 18 4.99 -12.25 4.82
CA GLU A 18 5.94 -12.57 3.75
C GLU A 18 5.26 -13.21 2.55
N GLU A 19 4.27 -14.07 2.78
CA GLU A 19 3.43 -14.63 1.73
C GLU A 19 2.69 -13.54 0.97
N TYR A 20 2.08 -12.59 1.70
CA TYR A 20 1.43 -11.43 1.12
C TYR A 20 2.41 -10.59 0.28
N ARG A 21 3.59 -10.29 0.82
CA ARG A 21 4.62 -9.51 0.12
C ARG A 21 5.08 -10.15 -1.18
N ALA A 22 5.08 -11.48 -1.24
CA ALA A 22 5.50 -12.19 -2.44
C ALA A 22 4.44 -12.13 -3.55
N LEU A 23 3.16 -12.06 -3.19
CA LEU A 23 2.05 -12.16 -4.14
C LEU A 23 1.52 -10.80 -4.62
N VAL A 24 1.55 -9.79 -3.77
CA VAL A 24 0.88 -8.52 -4.06
C VAL A 24 1.53 -7.69 -5.18
N PRO A 25 2.85 -7.73 -5.45
CA PRO A 25 3.43 -6.89 -6.49
C PRO A 25 2.82 -7.08 -7.87
N ALA A 26 2.49 -8.33 -8.24
CA ALA A 26 1.88 -8.61 -9.54
C ALA A 26 0.50 -7.97 -9.68
N VAL A 27 -0.30 -7.98 -8.61
CA VAL A 27 -1.64 -7.37 -8.61
C VAL A 27 -1.55 -5.85 -8.67
N ILE A 28 -0.62 -5.26 -7.92
CA ILE A 28 -0.36 -3.82 -7.99
C ILE A 28 -0.02 -3.40 -9.42
N ALA A 29 0.92 -4.10 -10.05
CA ALA A 29 1.36 -3.81 -11.41
C ALA A 29 0.23 -3.97 -12.43
N ALA A 30 -0.63 -4.98 -12.27
CA ALA A 30 -1.77 -5.22 -13.14
C ALA A 30 -2.78 -4.07 -13.12
N HIS A 31 -2.82 -3.29 -12.05
CA HIS A 31 -3.68 -2.11 -11.93
C HIS A 31 -2.94 -0.79 -12.18
N GLY A 32 -1.74 -0.85 -12.74
CA GLY A 32 -0.96 0.34 -13.09
C GLY A 32 -0.23 0.99 -11.91
N GLY A 33 -0.20 0.31 -10.77
CA GLY A 33 0.47 0.82 -9.58
C GLY A 33 1.96 0.50 -9.53
N ARG A 34 2.68 1.24 -8.71
CA ARG A 34 4.09 0.98 -8.41
C ARG A 34 4.43 1.38 -6.99
N TYR A 35 5.47 0.76 -6.44
CA TYR A 35 5.99 1.14 -5.14
C TYR A 35 6.80 2.42 -5.23
N LEU A 36 6.56 3.35 -4.31
CA LEU A 36 7.44 4.48 -4.03
C LEU A 36 8.22 4.25 -2.74
N VAL A 37 7.56 3.65 -1.75
CA VAL A 37 8.16 3.27 -0.46
C VAL A 37 7.65 1.87 -0.11
N ARG A 38 8.57 1.00 0.29
CA ARG A 38 8.23 -0.38 0.63
C ARG A 38 8.94 -0.80 1.92
N GLY A 39 8.54 -0.18 3.03
CA GLY A 39 9.10 -0.51 4.33
C GLY A 39 10.58 -0.15 4.48
N GLY A 40 11.01 0.96 3.87
CA GLY A 40 12.38 1.43 3.97
C GLY A 40 12.71 1.98 5.35
N ALA A 41 14.00 2.25 5.57
CA ALA A 41 14.48 2.85 6.81
C ALA A 41 13.83 4.22 7.03
N MET A 42 13.51 4.52 8.28
CA MET A 42 12.83 5.75 8.65
C MET A 42 13.68 6.58 9.61
N THR A 43 13.52 7.89 9.51
CA THR A 43 14.10 8.84 10.46
C THR A 43 12.96 9.68 11.07
N PRO A 44 12.39 9.24 12.19
CA PRO A 44 11.32 10.00 12.84
C PRO A 44 11.81 11.39 13.29
N LYS A 45 10.99 12.41 13.10
CA LYS A 45 11.33 13.79 13.48
C LYS A 45 10.40 14.33 14.55
N GLU A 46 9.12 14.02 14.47
CA GLU A 46 8.10 14.50 15.40
C GLU A 46 6.98 13.49 15.52
N GLY A 47 6.31 13.47 16.63
CA GLY A 47 5.13 12.67 16.87
C GLY A 47 5.44 11.19 17.06
N THR A 48 4.42 10.37 16.91
CA THR A 48 4.52 8.92 17.04
C THR A 48 5.08 8.31 15.76
N PRO A 49 6.23 7.60 15.81
CA PRO A 49 6.78 6.97 14.62
C PRO A 49 5.82 5.91 14.06
N PRO A 50 5.68 5.82 12.72
CA PRO A 50 4.97 4.70 12.12
C PRO A 50 5.78 3.41 12.28
N HIS A 51 5.11 2.26 12.16
CA HIS A 51 5.78 0.95 12.26
C HIS A 51 6.47 0.58 10.95
N ARG A 52 5.69 0.52 9.87
CA ARG A 52 6.20 0.19 8.54
C ARG A 52 5.40 1.00 7.53
N VAL A 53 6.09 1.83 6.75
CA VAL A 53 5.42 2.68 5.76
C VAL A 53 5.52 2.03 4.38
N VAL A 54 4.38 1.95 3.71
CA VAL A 54 4.28 1.55 2.30
C VAL A 54 3.54 2.64 1.56
N ILE A 55 4.10 3.08 0.45
CA ILE A 55 3.45 4.06 -0.43
C ILE A 55 3.45 3.51 -1.84
N LEU A 56 2.25 3.44 -2.42
CA LEU A 56 2.05 3.06 -3.82
C LEU A 56 1.57 4.27 -4.58
N GLU A 57 1.95 4.35 -5.86
CA GLU A 57 1.41 5.35 -6.78
C GLU A 57 0.56 4.65 -7.84
N PHE A 58 -0.61 5.23 -8.13
CA PHE A 58 -1.48 4.80 -9.23
C PHE A 58 -1.69 5.98 -10.18
N PRO A 59 -2.01 5.72 -11.46
CA PRO A 59 -2.22 6.82 -12.42
C PRO A 59 -3.34 7.77 -12.04
N THR A 60 -4.38 7.24 -11.38
CA THR A 60 -5.57 8.00 -10.97
C THR A 60 -6.14 7.43 -9.67
N MET A 61 -7.00 8.22 -9.02
CA MET A 61 -7.74 7.73 -7.86
C MET A 61 -8.64 6.55 -8.23
N ASP A 62 -9.28 6.58 -9.41
CA ASP A 62 -10.12 5.46 -9.88
C ASP A 62 -9.30 4.17 -9.98
N ALA A 63 -8.09 4.24 -10.52
CA ALA A 63 -7.21 3.07 -10.61
C ALA A 63 -6.84 2.54 -9.22
N ALA A 64 -6.56 3.43 -8.27
CA ALA A 64 -6.25 3.04 -6.90
C ALA A 64 -7.44 2.35 -6.22
N GLN A 65 -8.63 2.91 -6.37
CA GLN A 65 -9.86 2.33 -5.82
C GLN A 65 -10.18 0.98 -6.49
N GLN A 66 -10.04 0.88 -7.80
CA GLN A 66 -10.25 -0.38 -8.52
C GLN A 66 -9.29 -1.47 -8.04
N PHE A 67 -8.02 -1.12 -7.82
CA PHE A 67 -7.07 -2.06 -7.24
C PHE A 67 -7.56 -2.58 -5.88
N TYR A 68 -7.88 -1.68 -4.98
CA TYR A 68 -8.24 -2.03 -3.60
C TYR A 68 -9.52 -2.88 -3.54
N ASP A 69 -10.48 -2.60 -4.41
CA ASP A 69 -11.79 -3.26 -4.44
C ASP A 69 -11.83 -4.45 -5.41
N SER A 70 -10.72 -4.76 -6.09
CA SER A 70 -10.71 -5.80 -7.13
C SER A 70 -10.84 -7.21 -6.58
N ASP A 71 -11.37 -8.11 -7.41
CA ASP A 71 -11.40 -9.54 -7.12
C ASP A 71 -9.99 -10.13 -7.03
N ASP A 72 -9.05 -9.56 -7.79
CA ASP A 72 -7.64 -9.99 -7.74
C ASP A 72 -7.00 -9.72 -6.38
N TYR A 73 -7.34 -8.57 -5.77
CA TYR A 73 -6.78 -8.20 -4.49
C TYR A 73 -7.52 -8.83 -3.30
N ALA A 74 -8.78 -9.18 -3.46
CA ALA A 74 -9.62 -9.67 -2.36
C ALA A 74 -8.97 -10.79 -1.50
N PRO A 75 -8.40 -11.87 -2.09
CA PRO A 75 -7.75 -12.89 -1.28
C PRO A 75 -6.47 -12.39 -0.60
N LEU A 76 -5.76 -11.45 -1.22
CA LEU A 76 -4.56 -10.86 -0.65
C LEU A 76 -4.91 -9.90 0.49
N LEU A 77 -5.99 -9.15 0.35
CA LEU A 77 -6.51 -8.29 1.42
C LEU A 77 -6.84 -9.13 2.65
N LYS A 78 -7.52 -10.26 2.47
CA LYS A 78 -7.85 -11.18 3.56
C LYS A 78 -6.56 -11.66 4.25
N LEU A 79 -5.56 -12.05 3.48
CA LEU A 79 -4.27 -12.50 4.02
C LEU A 79 -3.59 -11.38 4.82
N ARG A 80 -3.59 -10.15 4.29
CA ARG A 80 -3.01 -9.00 5.00
C ARG A 80 -3.74 -8.69 6.31
N LEU A 81 -5.06 -8.76 6.31
CA LEU A 81 -5.85 -8.52 7.54
C LEU A 81 -5.55 -9.57 8.62
N GLU A 82 -5.23 -10.79 8.23
CA GLU A 82 -4.79 -11.83 9.16
C GLU A 82 -3.34 -11.62 9.63
N ALA A 83 -2.49 -11.07 8.76
CA ALA A 83 -1.05 -10.94 8.99
C ALA A 83 -0.67 -9.67 9.74
N ALA A 84 -1.48 -8.62 9.66
CA ALA A 84 -1.10 -7.30 10.16
C ALA A 84 -2.32 -6.43 10.49
N ASP A 85 -2.10 -5.46 11.39
CA ASP A 85 -3.00 -4.34 11.59
C ASP A 85 -2.46 -3.16 10.80
N SER A 86 -3.29 -2.53 9.98
CA SER A 86 -2.83 -1.47 9.09
C SER A 86 -3.79 -0.30 9.08
N ASP A 87 -3.20 0.89 8.92
CA ASP A 87 -3.95 2.09 8.60
C ASP A 87 -3.68 2.40 7.12
N VAL A 88 -4.72 2.40 6.29
CA VAL A 88 -4.59 2.53 4.84
C VAL A 88 -5.47 3.68 4.36
N THR A 89 -4.89 4.58 3.57
CA THR A 89 -5.60 5.73 3.02
C THR A 89 -5.23 5.92 1.56
N LEU A 90 -6.23 6.19 0.74
CA LEU A 90 -6.00 6.64 -0.64
C LEU A 90 -6.11 8.16 -0.66
N VAL A 91 -5.17 8.83 -1.32
CA VAL A 91 -5.13 10.29 -1.39
C VAL A 91 -4.70 10.74 -2.78
N ASP A 92 -5.37 11.79 -3.28
CA ASP A 92 -4.99 12.41 -4.55
C ASP A 92 -3.65 13.11 -4.44
N GLY A 93 -2.85 12.99 -5.49
CA GLY A 93 -1.62 13.75 -5.62
C GLY A 93 -1.88 15.18 -6.08
N VAL A 94 -0.83 16.00 -6.01
CA VAL A 94 -0.88 17.35 -6.55
C VAL A 94 -0.77 17.28 -8.07
N ALA A 95 -1.59 18.09 -8.76
CA ALA A 95 -1.50 18.18 -10.21
C ALA A 95 -0.10 18.70 -10.60
N PRO A 96 0.52 18.13 -11.66
CA PRO A 96 1.82 18.65 -12.09
C PRO A 96 1.72 20.11 -12.51
N PRO A 97 2.80 20.89 -12.36
CA PRO A 97 2.81 22.29 -12.80
C PRO A 97 2.54 22.37 -14.31
N ALA A 98 1.81 23.38 -14.71
CA ALA A 98 1.50 23.62 -16.11
C ALA A 98 2.77 24.04 -16.89
#